data_113cce0b50ba177a4007519dc39216de
#
_entry.id   113cce0b50ba177a4007519dc39216de
#
_cell.length_a   1.000
_cell.length_b   1.000
_cell.length_c   1.000
_cell.angle_alpha   90.00
_cell.angle_beta   90.00
_cell.angle_gamma   90.00
#
_symmetry.space_group_name_H-M   'P 1'
#
loop_
_entity.id
_entity.type
_entity.pdbx_description
1 polymer ?
#
loop_
_entity_poly.entity_id
_entity_poly.type
_entity_poly.pdbx_seq_one_letter_code
_entity_poly.pdbx_strand_id
1 'polypeptide(L)'
;MAVADAEGCARLERELFAGDGPWSADAFRAELNARHNYYVVAREEGVGLIGYAGLAMLGRVSDPENEVHTLAVDAAHQRAGTGRALLGELLRAADARGGPTFLEVRTDNAAAIALYTAAGFEVVGTRRGYYLPSGADAFTMRRGAAS
;
A
#
# COMPACT_ATOMS: atom_id res chain seq x y z
N MET A 1 -2.88 -9.16 -8.92
CA MET A 1 -2.53 -10.14 -7.88
C MET A 1 -3.52 -11.30 -7.92
N ALA A 2 -3.02 -12.50 -7.82
CA ALA A 2 -3.84 -13.71 -7.76
C ALA A 2 -3.83 -14.29 -6.33
N VAL A 3 -4.81 -15.14 -6.00
CA VAL A 3 -4.88 -15.79 -4.68
C VAL A 3 -3.59 -16.58 -4.39
N ALA A 4 -2.97 -17.18 -5.41
CA ALA A 4 -1.71 -17.89 -5.27
C ALA A 4 -0.55 -17.00 -4.76
N ASP A 5 -0.66 -15.69 -4.88
CA ASP A 5 0.37 -14.75 -4.43
C ASP A 5 0.31 -14.44 -2.94
N ALA A 6 -0.77 -14.84 -2.26
CA ALA A 6 -1.00 -14.48 -0.85
C ALA A 6 0.12 -14.95 0.08
N GLU A 7 0.66 -16.15 -0.13
CA GLU A 7 1.77 -16.68 0.66
C GLU A 7 3.04 -15.84 0.51
N GLY A 8 3.39 -15.46 -0.72
CA GLY A 8 4.54 -14.61 -1.00
C GLY A 8 4.39 -13.22 -0.40
N CYS A 9 3.19 -12.64 -0.48
CA CYS A 9 2.89 -11.35 0.12
C CYS A 9 3.00 -11.40 1.64
N ALA A 10 2.47 -12.46 2.26
CA ALA A 10 2.56 -12.64 3.72
C ALA A 10 4.02 -12.78 4.17
N ARG A 11 4.85 -13.45 3.39
CA ARG A 11 6.29 -13.56 3.69
C ARG A 11 6.95 -12.18 3.68
N LEU A 12 6.70 -11.35 2.68
CA LEU A 12 7.25 -9.99 2.63
C LEU A 12 6.75 -9.14 3.79
N GLU A 13 5.47 -9.28 4.19
CA GLU A 13 4.92 -8.58 5.35
C GLU A 13 5.71 -8.92 6.62
N ARG A 14 5.98 -10.21 6.83
CA ARG A 14 6.74 -10.64 8.01
C ARG A 14 8.17 -10.12 8.00
N GLU A 15 8.80 -10.07 6.85
CA GLU A 15 10.18 -9.58 6.72
C GLU A 15 10.27 -8.07 6.93
N LEU A 16 9.30 -7.30 6.44
CA LEU A 16 9.36 -5.84 6.42
C LEU A 16 8.62 -5.19 7.60
N PHE A 17 7.57 -5.82 8.12
CA PHE A 17 6.66 -5.21 9.09
C PHE A 17 6.44 -6.05 10.34
N ALA A 18 7.43 -6.85 10.75
CA ALA A 18 7.30 -7.79 11.86
C ALA A 18 6.82 -7.15 13.17
N GLY A 19 7.19 -5.90 13.45
CA GLY A 19 6.77 -5.16 14.65
C GLY A 19 5.43 -4.44 14.53
N ASP A 20 4.80 -4.46 13.36
CA ASP A 20 3.63 -3.63 13.03
C ASP A 20 2.37 -4.43 12.70
N GLY A 21 2.28 -5.68 13.13
CA GLY A 21 1.12 -6.52 12.86
C GLY A 21 1.03 -6.94 11.39
N PRO A 22 2.01 -7.72 10.89
CA PRO A 22 2.05 -8.09 9.48
C PRO A 22 0.83 -8.91 9.07
N TRP A 23 0.35 -8.68 7.85
CA TRP A 23 -0.80 -9.43 7.30
C TRP A 23 -0.43 -10.87 7.07
N SER A 24 -1.33 -11.77 7.44
CA SER A 24 -1.24 -13.20 7.14
C SER A 24 -1.65 -13.49 5.70
N ALA A 25 -1.35 -14.70 5.22
CA ALA A 25 -1.85 -15.15 3.91
C ALA A 25 -3.38 -15.15 3.86
N ASP A 26 -4.05 -15.50 4.97
CA ASP A 26 -5.52 -15.46 5.03
C ASP A 26 -6.06 -14.03 4.93
N ALA A 27 -5.39 -13.06 5.54
CA ALA A 27 -5.76 -11.65 5.41
C ALA A 27 -5.65 -11.18 3.95
N PHE A 28 -4.58 -11.56 3.25
CA PHE A 28 -4.43 -11.24 1.82
C PHE A 28 -5.51 -11.90 0.97
N ARG A 29 -5.86 -13.15 1.26
CA ARG A 29 -6.94 -13.85 0.53
C ARG A 29 -8.28 -13.15 0.71
N ALA A 30 -8.58 -12.72 1.94
CA ALA A 30 -9.82 -11.97 2.23
C ALA A 30 -9.86 -10.65 1.46
N GLU A 31 -8.75 -9.92 1.43
CA GLU A 31 -8.66 -8.65 0.69
C GLU A 31 -8.81 -8.83 -0.81
N LEU A 32 -8.22 -9.90 -1.38
CA LEU A 32 -8.32 -10.20 -2.80
C LEU A 32 -9.75 -10.56 -3.23
N ASN A 33 -10.54 -11.12 -2.33
CA ASN A 33 -11.93 -11.49 -2.60
C ASN A 33 -12.91 -10.33 -2.44
N ALA A 34 -12.50 -9.21 -1.86
CA ALA A 34 -13.35 -8.05 -1.69
C ALA A 34 -13.46 -7.28 -3.02
N ARG A 35 -14.71 -7.02 -3.47
CA ARG A 35 -15.00 -6.41 -4.78
C ARG A 35 -14.42 -5.01 -4.96
N HIS A 36 -14.29 -4.27 -3.86
CA HIS A 36 -13.84 -2.89 -3.87
C HIS A 36 -12.31 -2.75 -3.75
N ASN A 37 -11.60 -3.86 -3.79
CA ASN A 37 -10.14 -3.86 -3.66
C ASN A 37 -9.45 -4.13 -4.99
N TYR A 38 -8.31 -3.46 -5.20
CA TYR A 38 -7.46 -3.64 -6.37
C TYR A 38 -6.03 -3.87 -5.91
N TYR A 39 -5.51 -5.06 -6.18
CA TYR A 39 -4.17 -5.47 -5.73
C TYR A 39 -3.29 -5.83 -6.92
N VAL A 40 -2.03 -5.40 -6.86
CA VAL A 40 -1.02 -5.67 -7.88
C VAL A 40 0.23 -6.25 -7.24
N VAL A 41 0.98 -7.00 -8.03
CA VAL A 41 2.28 -7.55 -7.61
C VAL A 41 3.34 -7.17 -8.63
N ALA A 42 4.59 -7.09 -8.16
CA ALA A 42 5.76 -6.99 -9.00
C ALA A 42 6.52 -8.32 -8.93
N ARG A 43 6.94 -8.82 -10.08
CA ARG A 43 7.72 -10.05 -10.21
C ARG A 43 8.99 -9.76 -10.98
N GLU A 44 10.05 -10.47 -10.62
CA GLU A 44 11.29 -10.45 -11.37
C GLU A 44 11.59 -11.86 -11.88
N GLU A 45 11.93 -11.98 -13.14
CA GLU A 45 12.25 -13.25 -13.75
C GLU A 45 13.42 -13.92 -13.02
N GLY A 46 13.27 -15.19 -12.68
CA GLY A 46 14.27 -15.95 -11.92
C GLY A 46 14.26 -15.74 -10.42
N VAL A 47 13.51 -14.74 -9.92
CA VAL A 47 13.42 -14.43 -8.49
C VAL A 47 12.02 -14.70 -7.95
N GLY A 48 10.99 -14.30 -8.68
CA GLY A 48 9.60 -14.42 -8.28
C GLY A 48 9.02 -13.11 -7.79
N LEU A 49 8.15 -13.16 -6.80
CA LEU A 49 7.45 -12.00 -6.27
C LEU A 49 8.42 -11.12 -5.46
N ILE A 50 8.55 -9.86 -5.85
CA ILE A 50 9.45 -8.90 -5.21
C ILE A 50 8.72 -7.72 -4.58
N GLY A 51 7.43 -7.59 -4.81
CA GLY A 51 6.64 -6.50 -4.22
C GLY A 51 5.16 -6.66 -4.48
N TYR A 52 4.37 -5.89 -3.77
CA TYR A 52 2.92 -5.85 -3.92
C TYR A 52 2.38 -4.52 -3.44
N ALA A 53 1.17 -4.19 -3.88
CA ALA A 53 0.44 -3.02 -3.41
C ALA A 53 -1.06 -3.26 -3.49
N GLY A 54 -1.81 -2.64 -2.60
CA GLY A 54 -3.26 -2.79 -2.54
C GLY A 54 -3.97 -1.46 -2.34
N LEU A 55 -5.06 -1.26 -3.08
CA LEU A 55 -5.93 -0.10 -3.01
C LEU A 55 -7.34 -0.57 -2.67
N ALA A 56 -7.96 0.07 -1.68
CA ALA A 56 -9.39 -0.08 -1.42
C ALA A 56 -10.14 1.10 -2.05
N MET A 57 -11.19 0.79 -2.77
CA MET A 57 -12.07 1.77 -3.39
C MET A 57 -13.32 1.88 -2.53
N LEU A 58 -13.42 2.97 -1.76
CA LEU A 58 -14.41 3.17 -0.73
C LEU A 58 -15.40 4.28 -1.13
N GLY A 59 -16.38 4.52 -0.25
CA GLY A 59 -17.38 5.55 -0.50
C GLY A 59 -18.36 5.17 -1.60
N ARG A 60 -19.12 6.14 -2.06
CA ARG A 60 -20.13 5.98 -3.12
C ARG A 60 -19.54 6.41 -4.46
N VAL A 61 -20.11 5.91 -5.55
CA VAL A 61 -19.74 6.36 -6.91
C VAL A 61 -19.86 7.89 -7.03
N SER A 62 -20.86 8.48 -6.38
CA SER A 62 -21.07 9.94 -6.37
C SER A 62 -20.14 10.69 -5.42
N ASP A 63 -19.49 9.99 -4.49
CA ASP A 63 -18.56 10.56 -3.51
C ASP A 63 -17.45 9.53 -3.22
N PRO A 64 -16.58 9.26 -4.22
CA PRO A 64 -15.58 8.22 -4.09
C PRO A 64 -14.44 8.62 -3.17
N GLU A 65 -13.89 7.62 -2.49
CA GLU A 65 -12.72 7.72 -1.66
C GLU A 65 -11.86 6.49 -1.86
N ASN A 66 -10.55 6.66 -1.88
CA ASN A 66 -9.62 5.56 -2.08
C ASN A 66 -8.63 5.51 -0.92
N GLU A 67 -8.13 4.32 -0.62
CA GLU A 67 -7.15 4.12 0.44
C GLU A 67 -6.08 3.13 0.00
N VAL A 68 -4.82 3.52 0.10
CA VAL A 68 -3.70 2.60 -0.10
C VAL A 68 -3.61 1.76 1.18
N HIS A 69 -3.95 0.48 1.08
CA HIS A 69 -3.94 -0.42 2.23
C HIS A 69 -2.54 -0.93 2.56
N THR A 70 -1.75 -1.19 1.54
CA THR A 70 -0.40 -1.70 1.73
C THR A 70 0.44 -1.44 0.47
N LEU A 71 1.74 -1.32 0.68
CA LEU A 71 2.74 -1.27 -0.38
C LEU A 71 4.05 -1.76 0.20
N ALA A 72 4.64 -2.75 -0.42
CA ALA A 72 5.89 -3.32 0.05
C ALA A 72 6.75 -3.79 -1.11
N VAL A 73 8.06 -3.61 -0.97
CA VAL A 73 9.06 -4.08 -1.91
C VAL A 73 10.14 -4.81 -1.12
N ASP A 74 10.55 -5.99 -1.61
CA ASP A 74 11.66 -6.75 -1.04
C ASP A 74 12.88 -5.84 -0.86
N ALA A 75 13.54 -5.95 0.30
CA ALA A 75 14.67 -5.09 0.66
C ALA A 75 15.77 -5.07 -0.39
N ALA A 76 16.05 -6.21 -1.05
CA ALA A 76 17.06 -6.30 -2.10
C ALA A 76 16.66 -5.57 -3.39
N HIS A 77 15.39 -5.24 -3.56
CA HIS A 77 14.83 -4.62 -4.76
C HIS A 77 14.33 -3.20 -4.54
N GLN A 78 14.52 -2.64 -3.35
CA GLN A 78 14.20 -1.26 -3.05
C GLN A 78 15.14 -0.33 -3.81
N ARG A 79 14.66 0.90 -4.10
CA ARG A 79 15.38 1.94 -4.85
C ARG A 79 15.58 1.63 -6.34
N ALA A 80 14.96 0.57 -6.85
CA ALA A 80 15.01 0.22 -8.27
C ALA A 80 13.78 0.72 -9.05
N GLY A 81 12.92 1.55 -8.42
CA GLY A 81 11.72 2.06 -9.06
C GLY A 81 10.51 1.14 -8.94
N THR A 82 10.62 -0.01 -8.29
CA THR A 82 9.52 -0.98 -8.13
C THR A 82 8.38 -0.39 -7.32
N GLY A 83 8.67 0.25 -6.18
CA GLY A 83 7.66 0.89 -5.34
C GLY A 83 6.92 1.99 -6.09
N ARG A 84 7.64 2.78 -6.85
CA ARG A 84 7.07 3.84 -7.69
C ARG A 84 6.13 3.27 -8.76
N ALA A 85 6.53 2.17 -9.40
CA ALA A 85 5.71 1.51 -10.42
C ALA A 85 4.44 0.91 -9.81
N LEU A 86 4.54 0.25 -8.65
CA LEU A 86 3.40 -0.30 -7.93
C LEU A 86 2.42 0.81 -7.52
N LEU A 87 2.93 1.88 -6.92
CA LEU A 87 2.10 3.02 -6.54
C LEU A 87 1.43 3.65 -7.75
N GLY A 88 2.16 3.79 -8.86
CA GLY A 88 1.62 4.32 -10.11
C GLY A 88 0.42 3.53 -10.62
N GLU A 89 0.45 2.21 -10.52
CA GLU A 89 -0.69 1.36 -10.91
C GLU A 89 -1.90 1.61 -9.99
N LEU A 90 -1.69 1.74 -8.68
CA LEU A 90 -2.78 2.06 -7.76
C LEU A 90 -3.39 3.43 -8.06
N LEU A 91 -2.55 4.42 -8.30
CA LEU A 91 -3.01 5.79 -8.55
C LEU A 91 -3.73 5.91 -9.89
N ARG A 92 -3.34 5.11 -10.89
CA ARG A 92 -4.08 5.03 -12.15
C ARG A 92 -5.52 4.56 -11.91
N ALA A 93 -5.69 3.52 -11.10
CA ALA A 93 -7.01 3.01 -10.73
C ALA A 93 -7.81 4.04 -9.91
N ALA A 94 -7.15 4.70 -8.95
CA ALA A 94 -7.77 5.74 -8.13
C ALA A 94 -8.23 6.92 -8.98
N ASP A 95 -7.39 7.39 -9.91
CA ASP A 95 -7.72 8.52 -10.79
C ASP A 95 -8.86 8.19 -11.74
N ALA A 96 -8.92 6.95 -12.24
CA ALA A 96 -10.03 6.51 -13.10
C ALA A 96 -11.37 6.50 -12.36
N ARG A 97 -11.35 6.19 -11.06
CA ARG A 97 -12.54 6.19 -10.21
C ARG A 97 -12.90 7.59 -9.75
N GLY A 98 -11.91 8.42 -9.43
CA GLY A 98 -12.07 9.76 -8.87
C GLY A 98 -12.00 9.76 -7.35
N GLY A 99 -12.06 10.96 -6.77
CA GLY A 99 -11.99 11.15 -5.34
C GLY A 99 -10.57 11.16 -4.78
N PRO A 100 -10.41 11.57 -3.51
CA PRO A 100 -9.11 11.60 -2.86
C PRO A 100 -8.61 10.21 -2.52
N THR A 101 -7.30 10.10 -2.32
CA THR A 101 -6.64 8.86 -1.87
C THR A 101 -5.91 9.13 -0.57
N PHE A 102 -6.09 8.23 0.40
CA PHE A 102 -5.50 8.32 1.73
C PHE A 102 -4.58 7.13 1.98
N LEU A 103 -3.63 7.30 2.89
CA LEU A 103 -2.79 6.22 3.40
C LEU A 103 -2.28 6.56 4.79
N GLU A 104 -1.82 5.53 5.50
CA GLU A 104 -1.07 5.66 6.74
C GLU A 104 0.35 5.18 6.50
N VAL A 105 1.34 5.88 7.07
CA VAL A 105 2.75 5.52 6.95
C VAL A 105 3.46 5.81 8.28
N ARG A 106 4.41 4.95 8.67
CA ARG A 106 5.20 5.20 9.89
C ARG A 106 5.92 6.54 9.77
N THR A 107 5.89 7.31 10.86
CA THR A 107 6.53 8.63 10.90
C THR A 107 8.04 8.56 10.69
N ASP A 108 8.66 7.41 10.95
CA ASP A 108 10.10 7.18 10.78
C ASP A 108 10.47 6.54 9.43
N ASN A 109 9.51 6.26 8.57
CA ASN A 109 9.76 5.66 7.26
C ASN A 109 10.02 6.76 6.22
N ALA A 110 11.23 7.33 6.25
CA ALA A 110 11.60 8.45 5.38
C ALA A 110 11.50 8.09 3.89
N ALA A 111 11.88 6.89 3.51
CA ALA A 111 11.84 6.45 2.11
C ALA A 111 10.42 6.38 1.56
N ALA A 112 9.49 5.82 2.34
CA ALA A 112 8.08 5.74 1.95
C ALA A 112 7.45 7.12 1.90
N ILE A 113 7.71 7.97 2.89
CA ILE A 113 7.19 9.35 2.93
C ILE A 113 7.66 10.11 1.69
N ALA A 114 8.93 9.97 1.30
CA ALA A 114 9.47 10.62 0.10
C ALA A 114 8.77 10.10 -1.17
N LEU A 115 8.54 8.79 -1.26
CA LEU A 115 7.82 8.18 -2.38
C LEU A 115 6.41 8.75 -2.52
N TYR A 116 5.66 8.81 -1.43
CA TYR A 116 4.30 9.32 -1.44
C TYR A 116 4.25 10.82 -1.71
N THR A 117 5.15 11.59 -1.10
CA THR A 117 5.23 13.04 -1.33
C THR A 117 5.50 13.34 -2.81
N ALA A 118 6.41 12.61 -3.43
CA ALA A 118 6.71 12.76 -4.87
C ALA A 118 5.49 12.43 -5.75
N ALA A 119 4.57 11.60 -5.26
CA ALA A 119 3.34 11.22 -5.97
C ALA A 119 2.17 12.19 -5.71
N GLY A 120 2.37 13.22 -4.90
CA GLY A 120 1.37 14.24 -4.63
C GLY A 120 0.62 14.10 -3.31
N PHE A 121 1.06 13.22 -2.42
CA PHE A 121 0.48 13.08 -1.08
C PHE A 121 1.05 14.13 -0.13
N GLU A 122 0.21 14.59 0.79
CA GLU A 122 0.56 15.52 1.85
C GLU A 122 0.15 14.95 3.20
N VAL A 123 0.93 15.25 4.24
CA VAL A 123 0.57 14.87 5.61
C VAL A 123 -0.62 15.72 6.06
N VAL A 124 -1.70 15.08 6.48
CA VAL A 124 -2.91 15.75 6.97
C VAL A 124 -3.21 15.44 8.43
N GLY A 125 -2.50 14.51 9.04
CA GLY A 125 -2.68 14.17 10.44
C GLY A 125 -1.62 13.21 10.94
N THR A 126 -1.66 12.94 12.24
CA THR A 126 -0.79 11.98 12.91
C THR A 126 -1.62 11.09 13.81
N ARG A 127 -1.39 9.77 13.73
CA ARG A 127 -2.01 8.78 14.61
C ARG A 127 -0.95 8.21 15.53
N ARG A 128 -1.04 8.53 16.80
CA ARG A 128 -0.09 8.03 17.80
C ARG A 128 -0.37 6.57 18.13
N GLY A 129 0.69 5.77 18.22
CA GLY A 129 0.60 4.36 18.57
C GLY A 129 -0.22 3.53 17.57
N TYR A 130 -0.29 3.94 16.32
CA TYR A 130 -1.13 3.32 15.29
C TYR A 130 -0.72 1.88 15.01
N TYR A 131 0.58 1.61 14.91
CA TYR A 131 1.08 0.27 14.59
C TYR A 131 1.25 -0.56 15.84
N LEU A 132 0.71 -1.78 15.84
CA LEU A 132 0.82 -2.73 16.95
C LEU A 132 1.54 -3.99 16.47
N PRO A 133 2.35 -4.61 17.32
CA PRO A 133 2.62 -4.28 18.73
C PRO A 133 3.72 -3.23 18.95
N SER A 134 4.38 -2.71 17.90
CA SER A 134 5.51 -1.78 18.04
C SER A 134 5.14 -0.49 18.76
N GLY A 135 3.89 -0.02 18.60
CA GLY A 135 3.45 1.26 19.14
C GLY A 135 3.94 2.45 18.31
N ALA A 136 4.47 2.22 17.12
CA ALA A 136 4.95 3.29 16.26
C ALA A 136 3.82 4.22 15.79
N ASP A 137 4.14 5.50 15.66
CA ASP A 137 3.19 6.50 15.17
C ASP A 137 3.08 6.45 13.64
N ALA A 138 1.94 6.89 13.12
CA ALA A 138 1.71 7.01 11.68
C ALA A 138 1.33 8.44 11.31
N PHE A 139 1.80 8.87 10.13
CA PHE A 139 1.19 10.00 9.44
C PHE A 139 0.02 9.49 8.62
N THR A 140 -1.08 10.26 8.62
CA THR A 140 -2.12 10.12 7.61
C THR A 140 -1.76 11.07 6.47
N MET A 141 -1.68 10.54 5.26
CA MET A 141 -1.38 11.34 4.07
C MET A 141 -2.56 11.30 3.10
N ARG A 142 -2.73 12.37 2.35
CA ARG A 142 -3.83 12.55 1.40
C ARG A 142 -3.30 13.08 0.07
N ARG A 143 -3.80 12.51 -1.01
CA ARG A 143 -3.64 13.00 -2.37
C ARG A 143 -5.02 13.40 -2.90
N GLY A 144 -5.14 14.62 -3.43
CA GLY A 144 -6.40 15.10 -4.00
C GLY A 144 -6.83 14.31 -5.24
N ALA A 145 -8.09 14.47 -5.61
CA ALA A 145 -8.61 13.87 -6.83
C ALA A 145 -7.89 14.43 -8.06
N ALA A 146 -7.73 13.60 -9.10
CA ALA A 146 -7.21 14.05 -10.39
C ALA A 146 -8.18 15.07 -11.00
N SER A 147 -7.63 16.14 -11.54
CA SER A 147 -8.40 17.19 -12.19
C SER A 147 -8.67 16.88 -13.66
#